data_b9495d5f688392894f308f5a7b64e836
#
_entry.id   b9495d5f688392894f308f5a7b64e836
#
_cell.length_a   1.000
_cell.length_b   1.000
_cell.length_c   1.000
_cell.angle_alpha   90.00
_cell.angle_beta   90.00
_cell.angle_gamma   90.00
#
_symmetry.space_group_name_H-M   'P 1'
#
loop_
_entity.id
_entity.type
_entity.pdbx_description
1 polymer ?
#
loop_
_entity_poly.entity_id
_entity_poly.type
_entity_poly.pdbx_seq_one_letter_code
_entity_poly.pdbx_strand_id
1 'polypeptide(L)'
;FRSVSGTPEKTTRTDENGYYLFTDLEDGSYVVEFDIRGVKPTMGGGHAERFYFTKNGGTTDSAIDSNPTITDENKNTLIARSEVIDLAYHTSDMTIDAGLTVYSAISGVAFEDRDYSDIQNYQDSDGKDVDIKLPGTIVELYRVDEEFGIENNIPTELVASTVVGEDGSYLFDYLDSGTYVVKFTYPEGYKVIEADVGDDDTLDSDVAYHIETNENRMSGYTGVINIPVNTRVDNVDGGARLYSSL
;
A
#
# COMPACT_ATOMS: atom_id res chain seq x y z
N PHE A 1 -6.42 16.28 -27.38
CA PHE A 1 -6.25 15.46 -28.59
C PHE A 1 -7.58 15.31 -29.34
N ARG A 2 -7.61 15.38 -30.65
CA ARG A 2 -8.77 15.01 -31.51
C ARG A 2 -8.83 13.50 -31.80
N SER A 3 -7.84 12.74 -31.41
CA SER A 3 -7.81 11.29 -31.50
C SER A 3 -7.01 10.69 -30.34
N VAL A 4 -7.24 9.43 -30.03
CA VAL A 4 -6.52 8.71 -28.96
C VAL A 4 -5.03 8.49 -29.25
N SER A 5 -4.55 8.87 -30.43
CA SER A 5 -3.13 8.80 -30.82
C SER A 5 -2.76 10.04 -31.60
N GLY A 6 -1.63 10.68 -31.27
CA GLY A 6 -1.12 11.83 -32.01
C GLY A 6 -0.49 12.90 -31.12
N THR A 7 -0.19 14.03 -31.73
CA THR A 7 0.33 15.21 -31.02
C THR A 7 -0.84 15.94 -30.36
N PRO A 8 -0.67 16.47 -29.13
CA PRO A 8 -1.68 17.32 -28.50
C PRO A 8 -2.01 18.53 -29.36
N GLU A 9 -3.29 18.83 -29.52
CA GLU A 9 -3.72 20.02 -30.23
C GLU A 9 -3.45 21.27 -29.40
N LYS A 10 -3.71 21.21 -28.12
CA LYS A 10 -3.40 22.24 -27.11
C LYS A 10 -2.86 21.61 -25.85
N THR A 11 -2.05 22.36 -25.12
CA THR A 11 -1.50 21.96 -23.81
C THR A 11 -1.67 23.12 -22.84
N THR A 12 -2.03 22.81 -21.61
CA THR A 12 -2.14 23.77 -20.50
C THR A 12 -1.58 23.15 -19.21
N ARG A 13 -1.56 23.92 -18.15
CA ARG A 13 -1.26 23.45 -16.78
C ARG A 13 -2.37 23.92 -15.86
N THR A 14 -2.61 23.15 -14.82
CA THR A 14 -3.47 23.60 -13.72
C THR A 14 -2.83 24.77 -12.99
N ASP A 15 -3.66 25.70 -12.50
CA ASP A 15 -3.26 26.77 -11.61
C ASP A 15 -3.09 26.25 -10.15
N GLU A 16 -2.84 27.17 -9.21
CA GLU A 16 -2.67 26.86 -7.79
C GLU A 16 -3.93 26.29 -7.11
N ASN A 17 -5.11 26.46 -7.73
CA ASN A 17 -6.38 25.92 -7.28
C ASN A 17 -6.77 24.63 -8.00
N GLY A 18 -5.92 24.13 -8.91
CA GLY A 18 -6.17 22.95 -9.70
C GLY A 18 -6.99 23.17 -10.96
N TYR A 19 -7.37 24.42 -11.29
CA TYR A 19 -8.17 24.71 -12.48
C TYR A 19 -7.31 24.76 -13.74
N TYR A 20 -7.88 24.30 -14.84
CA TYR A 20 -7.34 24.43 -16.18
C TYR A 20 -8.45 24.78 -17.17
N LEU A 21 -8.09 25.32 -18.31
CA LEU A 21 -9.03 25.65 -19.37
C LEU A 21 -8.35 25.55 -20.75
N PHE A 22 -9.06 24.95 -21.69
CA PHE A 22 -8.78 25.05 -23.11
C PHE A 22 -9.83 25.94 -23.76
N THR A 23 -9.39 27.05 -24.38
CA THR A 23 -10.25 27.98 -25.10
C THR A 23 -10.07 27.84 -26.60
N ASP A 24 -10.99 28.44 -27.38
CA ASP A 24 -10.92 28.51 -28.83
C ASP A 24 -10.77 27.14 -29.49
N LEU A 25 -11.58 26.20 -29.03
CA LEU A 25 -11.76 24.86 -29.61
C LEU A 25 -12.83 24.96 -30.70
N GLU A 26 -12.57 24.27 -31.80
CA GLU A 26 -13.63 24.01 -32.79
C GLU A 26 -14.59 22.94 -32.27
N ASP A 27 -15.76 22.83 -32.86
CA ASP A 27 -16.66 21.69 -32.63
C ASP A 27 -15.98 20.37 -33.07
N GLY A 28 -16.23 19.33 -32.31
CA GLY A 28 -15.63 18.02 -32.58
C GLY A 28 -15.43 17.16 -31.35
N SER A 29 -14.82 16.00 -31.56
CA SER A 29 -14.54 15.03 -30.50
C SER A 29 -13.12 15.20 -29.97
N TYR A 30 -13.01 15.27 -28.66
CA TYR A 30 -11.75 15.50 -27.96
C TYR A 30 -11.51 14.44 -26.90
N VAL A 31 -10.23 14.27 -26.54
CA VAL A 31 -9.79 13.53 -25.37
C VAL A 31 -8.86 14.41 -24.57
N VAL A 32 -9.09 14.52 -23.28
CA VAL A 32 -8.18 15.21 -22.35
C VAL A 32 -7.20 14.21 -21.77
N GLU A 33 -5.92 14.51 -21.88
CA GLU A 33 -4.85 13.72 -21.25
C GLU A 33 -4.32 14.49 -20.05
N PHE A 34 -4.28 13.83 -18.90
CA PHE A 34 -3.70 14.31 -17.66
C PHE A 34 -2.34 13.65 -17.45
N ASP A 35 -1.31 14.46 -17.26
CA ASP A 35 0.07 14.03 -17.01
C ASP A 35 0.52 14.52 -15.63
N ILE A 36 0.71 13.59 -14.72
CA ILE A 36 1.13 13.85 -13.33
C ILE A 36 2.61 13.53 -13.07
N ARG A 37 3.38 13.28 -14.12
CA ARG A 37 4.83 13.06 -13.97
C ARG A 37 5.52 14.28 -13.37
N GLY A 38 6.19 14.08 -12.25
CA GLY A 38 6.87 15.15 -11.51
C GLY A 38 5.97 15.95 -10.56
N VAL A 39 4.68 15.66 -10.49
CA VAL A 39 3.80 16.17 -9.43
C VAL A 39 4.04 15.32 -8.19
N LYS A 40 4.40 15.97 -7.07
CA LYS A 40 4.68 15.29 -5.81
C LYS A 40 3.68 15.73 -4.74
N PRO A 41 3.27 14.81 -3.84
CA PRO A 41 2.50 15.18 -2.67
C PRO A 41 3.26 16.20 -1.81
N THR A 42 2.60 17.30 -1.46
CA THR A 42 3.16 18.34 -0.58
C THR A 42 2.59 18.29 0.83
N MET A 43 1.68 17.34 1.09
CA MET A 43 1.02 17.21 2.38
C MET A 43 1.98 16.62 3.42
N GLY A 44 2.12 17.35 4.54
CA GLY A 44 3.11 17.07 5.56
C GLY A 44 2.96 15.68 6.20
N GLY A 45 4.10 15.07 6.48
CA GLY A 45 4.22 13.84 7.26
C GLY A 45 3.94 12.54 6.50
N GLY A 46 3.46 12.60 5.26
CA GLY A 46 3.19 11.40 4.48
C GLY A 46 4.41 10.87 3.74
N HIS A 47 4.49 9.58 3.60
CA HIS A 47 5.58 8.88 2.91
C HIS A 47 5.30 8.61 1.43
N ALA A 48 4.14 9.08 0.89
CA ALA A 48 3.82 8.87 -0.51
C ALA A 48 4.82 9.58 -1.42
N GLU A 49 5.48 8.83 -2.25
CA GLU A 49 6.46 9.35 -3.20
C GLU A 49 5.81 10.02 -4.43
N ARG A 50 4.53 9.71 -4.69
CA ARG A 50 3.78 10.19 -5.84
C ARG A 50 2.27 10.16 -5.60
N PHE A 51 1.55 10.89 -6.47
CA PHE A 51 0.11 10.75 -6.61
C PHE A 51 -0.28 9.59 -7.55
N TYR A 52 -1.51 9.14 -7.36
CA TYR A 52 -2.21 8.19 -8.20
C TYR A 52 -3.53 8.79 -8.65
N PHE A 53 -3.99 8.46 -9.85
CA PHE A 53 -5.34 8.83 -10.26
C PHE A 53 -6.39 8.08 -9.46
N THR A 54 -7.44 8.77 -9.03
CA THR A 54 -8.63 8.10 -8.46
C THR A 54 -9.39 7.36 -9.55
N LYS A 55 -10.14 6.32 -9.17
CA LYS A 55 -11.00 5.59 -10.10
C LYS A 55 -12.11 6.51 -10.63
N ASN A 56 -12.46 6.32 -11.91
CA ASN A 56 -13.60 7.00 -12.53
C ASN A 56 -14.92 6.59 -11.86
N GLY A 57 -15.87 7.52 -11.81
CA GLY A 57 -17.27 7.23 -11.44
C GLY A 57 -17.49 7.00 -9.95
N GLY A 58 -16.72 7.60 -9.06
CA GLY A 58 -16.91 7.54 -7.60
C GLY A 58 -18.23 8.18 -7.12
N THR A 59 -18.90 8.94 -7.98
CA THR A 59 -20.20 9.60 -7.72
C THR A 59 -21.05 9.65 -8.98
N THR A 60 -22.34 9.91 -8.83
CA THR A 60 -23.29 10.13 -9.95
C THR A 60 -23.27 11.58 -10.45
N ASP A 61 -22.54 12.47 -9.80
CA ASP A 61 -22.39 13.86 -10.18
C ASP A 61 -21.09 14.02 -10.99
N SER A 62 -21.25 14.16 -12.31
CA SER A 62 -20.13 14.33 -13.25
C SER A 62 -19.33 15.62 -13.06
N ALA A 63 -19.81 16.55 -12.24
CA ALA A 63 -19.10 17.79 -11.95
C ALA A 63 -18.06 17.64 -10.81
N ILE A 64 -18.03 16.49 -10.14
CA ILE A 64 -17.15 16.23 -8.99
C ILE A 64 -16.53 14.83 -9.04
N ASP A 65 -16.70 14.08 -10.11
CA ASP A 65 -16.06 12.78 -10.29
C ASP A 65 -14.71 12.89 -11.04
N SER A 66 -13.95 11.82 -11.07
CA SER A 66 -12.71 11.73 -11.85
C SER A 66 -13.02 11.10 -13.21
N ASN A 67 -12.66 11.77 -14.31
CA ASN A 67 -12.95 11.33 -15.66
C ASN A 67 -11.88 10.41 -16.29
N PRO A 68 -10.60 10.39 -15.88
CA PRO A 68 -9.64 9.44 -16.43
C PRO A 68 -10.05 8.00 -16.15
N THR A 69 -9.99 7.15 -17.16
CA THR A 69 -10.31 5.73 -17.01
C THR A 69 -9.16 4.99 -16.32
N ILE A 70 -9.36 4.65 -15.06
CA ILE A 70 -8.40 3.91 -14.22
C ILE A 70 -8.97 2.55 -13.87
N THR A 71 -8.18 1.51 -14.12
CA THR A 71 -8.46 0.11 -13.80
C THR A 71 -7.37 -0.43 -12.86
N ASP A 72 -7.57 -1.61 -12.30
CA ASP A 72 -6.56 -2.25 -11.47
C ASP A 72 -5.27 -2.57 -12.25
N GLU A 73 -5.36 -2.76 -13.56
CA GLU A 73 -4.22 -3.02 -14.43
C GLU A 73 -3.38 -1.76 -14.68
N ASN A 74 -4.00 -0.57 -14.73
CA ASN A 74 -3.32 0.70 -15.03
C ASN A 74 -3.27 1.69 -13.86
N LYS A 75 -3.63 1.28 -12.65
CA LYS A 75 -3.64 2.15 -11.45
C LYS A 75 -2.32 2.87 -11.17
N ASN A 76 -1.22 2.35 -11.72
CA ASN A 76 0.12 2.91 -11.58
C ASN A 76 0.50 3.90 -12.68
N THR A 77 -0.41 4.18 -13.62
CA THR A 77 -0.11 5.12 -14.70
C THR A 77 0.14 6.53 -14.16
N LEU A 78 1.08 7.23 -14.80
CA LEU A 78 1.33 8.66 -14.55
C LEU A 78 0.71 9.54 -15.64
N ILE A 79 0.10 8.93 -16.64
CA ILE A 79 -0.64 9.58 -17.71
C ILE A 79 -1.95 8.85 -17.89
N ALA A 80 -3.05 9.58 -17.77
CA ALA A 80 -4.39 9.01 -17.92
C ALA A 80 -5.24 9.90 -18.84
N ARG A 81 -6.26 9.32 -19.46
CA ARG A 81 -7.11 9.98 -20.42
C ARG A 81 -8.58 9.87 -20.04
N SER A 82 -9.31 10.94 -20.33
CA SER A 82 -10.77 10.90 -20.30
C SER A 82 -11.32 9.99 -21.40
N GLU A 83 -12.58 9.68 -21.33
CA GLU A 83 -13.34 9.20 -22.49
C GLU A 83 -13.44 10.30 -23.56
N VAL A 84 -14.01 9.94 -24.70
CA VAL A 84 -14.24 10.90 -25.78
C VAL A 84 -15.30 11.92 -25.37
N ILE A 85 -14.99 13.18 -25.52
CA ILE A 85 -15.84 14.33 -25.22
C ILE A 85 -16.29 14.94 -26.55
N ASP A 86 -17.57 14.94 -26.83
CA ASP A 86 -18.14 15.57 -28.00
C ASP A 86 -18.52 17.03 -27.71
N LEU A 87 -17.71 17.96 -28.17
CA LEU A 87 -17.93 19.40 -27.99
C LEU A 87 -18.73 19.95 -29.18
N ALA A 88 -19.95 20.40 -28.91
CA ALA A 88 -20.80 21.03 -29.91
C ALA A 88 -20.47 22.52 -30.08
N TYR A 89 -20.89 23.08 -31.20
CA TYR A 89 -20.70 24.49 -31.51
C TYR A 89 -21.27 25.42 -30.44
N HIS A 90 -20.49 26.38 -29.96
CA HIS A 90 -20.83 27.31 -28.88
C HIS A 90 -21.16 26.67 -27.52
N THR A 91 -20.69 25.47 -27.25
CA THR A 91 -20.82 24.84 -25.93
C THR A 91 -19.50 24.83 -25.17
N SER A 92 -19.58 24.66 -23.87
CA SER A 92 -18.43 24.37 -23.01
C SER A 92 -18.75 23.18 -22.13
N ASP A 93 -17.76 22.33 -21.91
CA ASP A 93 -17.81 21.26 -20.91
C ASP A 93 -16.77 21.62 -19.81
N MET A 94 -17.25 21.77 -18.60
CA MET A 94 -16.47 22.15 -17.42
C MET A 94 -16.46 21.02 -16.37
N THR A 95 -16.79 19.80 -16.78
CA THR A 95 -16.93 18.65 -15.89
C THR A 95 -15.81 17.62 -16.07
N ILE A 96 -14.76 17.96 -16.82
CA ILE A 96 -13.68 17.04 -17.13
C ILE A 96 -12.55 17.22 -16.11
N ASP A 97 -12.56 16.42 -15.08
CA ASP A 97 -11.67 16.51 -13.94
C ASP A 97 -10.80 15.26 -13.75
N ALA A 98 -9.67 15.40 -13.08
CA ALA A 98 -8.83 14.29 -12.67
C ALA A 98 -8.60 14.34 -11.16
N GLY A 99 -9.21 13.42 -10.45
CA GLY A 99 -8.95 13.21 -9.04
C GLY A 99 -7.59 12.55 -8.82
N LEU A 100 -6.87 13.00 -7.79
CA LEU A 100 -5.62 12.39 -7.36
C LEU A 100 -5.72 11.94 -5.92
N THR A 101 -5.12 10.82 -5.63
CA THR A 101 -5.02 10.27 -4.27
C THR A 101 -3.59 9.83 -3.97
N VAL A 102 -3.33 9.57 -2.71
CA VAL A 102 -2.11 8.93 -2.21
C VAL A 102 -2.50 7.67 -1.45
N TYR A 103 -1.71 6.64 -1.59
CA TYR A 103 -1.92 5.39 -0.89
C TYR A 103 -1.00 5.27 0.32
N SER A 104 -1.40 4.41 1.23
CA SER A 104 -0.64 4.03 2.40
C SER A 104 0.11 2.73 2.16
N ALA A 105 1.01 2.38 3.08
CA ALA A 105 1.79 1.17 3.00
C ALA A 105 2.05 0.57 4.40
N ILE A 106 2.26 -0.75 4.42
CA ILE A 106 2.82 -1.49 5.56
C ILE A 106 4.07 -2.21 5.09
N SER A 107 5.14 -2.14 5.85
CA SER A 107 6.37 -2.88 5.58
C SER A 107 7.05 -3.35 6.85
N GLY A 108 7.91 -4.35 6.69
CA GLY A 108 8.70 -4.90 7.77
C GLY A 108 9.63 -6.00 7.28
N VAL A 109 10.14 -6.77 8.21
CA VAL A 109 11.03 -7.90 7.92
C VAL A 109 10.56 -9.17 8.63
N ALA A 110 10.99 -10.32 8.13
CA ALA A 110 10.96 -11.56 8.86
C ALA A 110 12.37 -11.98 9.24
N PHE A 111 12.59 -12.40 10.49
CA PHE A 111 13.89 -12.75 11.00
C PHE A 111 13.88 -14.03 11.85
N GLU A 112 15.02 -14.72 11.91
CA GLU A 112 15.29 -15.83 12.81
C GLU A 112 16.07 -15.30 14.02
N ASP A 113 15.46 -15.39 15.20
CA ASP A 113 16.13 -15.15 16.48
C ASP A 113 16.96 -16.37 16.87
N ARG A 114 18.25 -16.25 16.84
CA ARG A 114 19.21 -17.33 17.10
C ARG A 114 19.81 -17.30 18.49
N ASP A 115 19.82 -16.16 19.14
CA ASP A 115 20.42 -16.01 20.45
C ASP A 115 19.42 -16.08 21.61
N TYR A 116 18.14 -16.24 21.27
CA TYR A 116 17.03 -16.33 22.24
C TYR A 116 16.77 -15.03 23.01
N SER A 117 17.06 -13.89 22.35
CA SER A 117 16.82 -12.57 22.93
C SER A 117 15.38 -12.08 22.74
N ASP A 118 14.64 -12.66 21.80
CA ASP A 118 13.34 -12.22 21.29
C ASP A 118 13.38 -10.80 20.67
N ILE A 119 14.59 -10.31 20.35
CA ILE A 119 14.84 -9.00 19.73
C ILE A 119 15.66 -9.23 18.45
N GLN A 120 15.34 -8.45 17.40
CA GLN A 120 16.10 -8.45 16.15
C GLN A 120 17.46 -7.79 16.34
N ASN A 121 18.50 -8.59 16.53
CA ASN A 121 19.86 -8.10 16.64
C ASN A 121 20.78 -8.88 15.68
N TYR A 122 21.16 -8.27 14.57
CA TYR A 122 21.98 -8.93 13.55
C TYR A 122 23.45 -9.08 13.94
N GLN A 123 23.93 -8.36 14.96
CA GLN A 123 25.30 -8.48 15.46
C GLN A 123 25.34 -8.32 16.99
N ASP A 124 26.10 -9.20 17.64
CA ASP A 124 26.40 -9.07 19.08
C ASP A 124 27.44 -7.97 19.35
N SER A 125 27.75 -7.75 20.62
CA SER A 125 28.74 -6.74 21.06
C SER A 125 30.16 -6.97 20.49
N ASP A 126 30.45 -8.16 20.04
CA ASP A 126 31.74 -8.56 19.44
C ASP A 126 31.68 -8.48 17.90
N GLY A 127 30.57 -8.01 17.33
CA GLY A 127 30.34 -7.87 15.89
C GLY A 127 30.09 -9.20 15.19
N LYS A 128 29.66 -10.22 15.93
CA LYS A 128 29.32 -11.53 15.38
C LYS A 128 27.83 -11.52 14.99
N ASP A 129 27.52 -12.05 13.82
CA ASP A 129 26.15 -12.22 13.35
C ASP A 129 25.41 -13.22 14.26
N VAL A 130 24.31 -12.76 14.83
CA VAL A 130 23.42 -13.55 15.68
C VAL A 130 22.15 -13.89 14.93
N ASP A 131 21.31 -12.92 14.67
CA ASP A 131 20.08 -13.13 13.95
C ASP A 131 20.26 -13.02 12.45
N ILE A 132 19.40 -13.67 11.72
CA ILE A 132 19.43 -13.60 10.26
C ILE A 132 18.04 -13.29 9.71
N LYS A 133 18.03 -12.82 8.49
CA LYS A 133 16.81 -12.68 7.70
C LYS A 133 16.18 -14.06 7.46
N LEU A 134 14.85 -14.13 7.44
CA LEU A 134 14.11 -15.37 7.25
C LEU A 134 13.31 -15.36 5.94
N PRO A 135 14.01 -15.55 4.79
CA PRO A 135 13.32 -15.64 3.50
C PRO A 135 12.39 -16.85 3.43
N GLY A 136 11.39 -16.77 2.57
CA GLY A 136 10.40 -17.82 2.41
C GLY A 136 9.25 -17.78 3.41
N THR A 137 9.29 -16.87 4.39
CA THR A 137 8.13 -16.56 5.24
C THR A 137 7.00 -16.02 4.37
N ILE A 138 5.79 -16.57 4.52
CA ILE A 138 4.60 -16.05 3.85
C ILE A 138 4.00 -14.96 4.74
N VAL A 139 3.76 -13.79 4.16
CA VAL A 139 3.12 -12.66 4.84
C VAL A 139 1.80 -12.36 4.14
N GLU A 140 0.72 -12.31 4.91
CA GLU A 140 -0.64 -12.10 4.45
C GLU A 140 -1.24 -10.89 5.16
N LEU A 141 -1.82 -9.96 4.38
CA LEU A 141 -2.48 -8.76 4.88
C LEU A 141 -3.99 -8.97 4.83
N TYR A 142 -4.65 -8.76 5.95
CA TYR A 142 -6.10 -8.86 6.09
C TYR A 142 -6.70 -7.50 6.47
N ARG A 143 -7.84 -7.16 5.88
CA ARG A 143 -8.66 -6.05 6.34
C ARG A 143 -9.60 -6.52 7.44
N VAL A 144 -9.79 -5.69 8.46
CA VAL A 144 -10.65 -5.97 9.60
C VAL A 144 -11.43 -4.72 10.01
N ASP A 145 -12.46 -4.89 10.80
CA ASP A 145 -13.18 -3.77 11.42
C ASP A 145 -12.37 -3.21 12.59
N GLU A 146 -12.58 -1.94 12.94
CA GLU A 146 -11.86 -1.26 14.05
C GLU A 146 -12.03 -1.97 15.41
N GLU A 147 -13.16 -2.65 15.62
CA GLU A 147 -13.47 -3.40 16.84
C GLU A 147 -13.05 -4.87 16.77
N PHE A 148 -12.24 -5.24 15.75
CA PHE A 148 -11.86 -6.64 15.56
C PHE A 148 -11.00 -7.14 16.71
N GLY A 149 -11.52 -8.17 17.40
CA GLY A 149 -10.81 -8.86 18.49
C GLY A 149 -10.00 -10.02 17.97
N ILE A 150 -8.74 -9.82 17.63
CA ILE A 150 -7.84 -10.85 17.08
C ILE A 150 -7.67 -12.07 18.03
N GLU A 151 -7.80 -11.89 19.32
CA GLU A 151 -7.62 -12.93 20.31
C GLU A 151 -8.58 -14.13 20.13
N ASN A 152 -9.76 -13.87 19.56
CA ASN A 152 -10.83 -14.86 19.44
C ASN A 152 -11.37 -15.03 18.01
N ASN A 153 -10.84 -14.28 17.06
CA ASN A 153 -11.36 -14.26 15.70
C ASN A 153 -10.23 -14.43 14.68
N ILE A 154 -10.54 -15.12 13.59
CA ILE A 154 -9.64 -15.26 12.45
C ILE A 154 -10.06 -14.24 11.39
N PRO A 155 -9.15 -13.35 10.93
CA PRO A 155 -9.44 -12.45 9.83
C PRO A 155 -9.81 -13.24 8.57
N THR A 156 -10.79 -12.75 7.81
CA THR A 156 -11.31 -13.44 6.62
C THR A 156 -11.15 -12.65 5.32
N GLU A 157 -11.01 -11.33 5.38
CA GLU A 157 -10.85 -10.48 4.20
C GLU A 157 -9.37 -10.34 3.84
N LEU A 158 -8.85 -11.28 3.05
CA LEU A 158 -7.49 -11.22 2.53
C LEU A 158 -7.37 -10.09 1.49
N VAL A 159 -6.46 -9.14 1.74
CA VAL A 159 -6.16 -8.00 0.85
C VAL A 159 -4.98 -8.31 -0.07
N ALA A 160 -3.90 -8.85 0.49
CA ALA A 160 -2.69 -9.15 -0.23
C ALA A 160 -1.92 -10.29 0.45
N SER A 161 -1.05 -10.93 -0.31
CA SER A 161 -0.09 -11.92 0.19
C SER A 161 1.23 -11.79 -0.55
N THR A 162 2.32 -11.98 0.15
CA THR A 162 3.67 -12.00 -0.42
C THR A 162 4.54 -13.04 0.27
N VAL A 163 5.67 -13.34 -0.34
CA VAL A 163 6.71 -14.17 0.26
C VAL A 163 7.93 -13.31 0.49
N VAL A 164 8.46 -13.35 1.70
CA VAL A 164 9.66 -12.61 2.10
C VAL A 164 10.84 -13.02 1.23
N GLY A 165 11.53 -12.03 0.67
CA GLY A 165 12.70 -12.21 -0.19
C GLY A 165 13.99 -12.49 0.58
N GLU A 166 15.10 -12.64 -0.13
CA GLU A 166 16.43 -12.93 0.43
C GLU A 166 16.93 -11.83 1.39
N ASP A 167 16.46 -10.60 1.24
CA ASP A 167 16.76 -9.48 2.12
C ASP A 167 15.94 -9.46 3.41
N GLY A 168 15.03 -10.41 3.55
CA GLY A 168 14.12 -10.55 4.69
C GLY A 168 12.97 -9.57 4.71
N SER A 169 12.87 -8.66 3.74
CA SER A 169 11.86 -7.60 3.74
C SER A 169 10.57 -8.00 3.03
N TYR A 170 9.49 -7.32 3.38
CA TYR A 170 8.23 -7.32 2.65
C TYR A 170 7.62 -5.93 2.61
N LEU A 171 6.73 -5.71 1.64
CA LEU A 171 6.01 -4.45 1.46
C LEU A 171 4.61 -4.73 0.92
N PHE A 172 3.62 -4.18 1.59
CA PHE A 172 2.28 -3.99 1.06
C PHE A 172 2.08 -2.50 0.79
N ASP A 173 2.01 -2.12 -0.46
CA ASP A 173 1.74 -0.75 -0.89
C ASP A 173 0.35 -0.64 -1.52
N TYR A 174 -0.04 0.56 -1.96
CA TYR A 174 -1.37 0.83 -2.53
C TYR A 174 -2.54 0.54 -1.59
N LEU A 175 -2.33 0.71 -0.29
CA LEU A 175 -3.36 0.49 0.70
C LEU A 175 -4.25 1.71 0.87
N ASP A 176 -5.55 1.48 0.88
CA ASP A 176 -6.51 2.47 1.34
C ASP A 176 -6.36 2.70 2.85
N SER A 177 -6.84 3.84 3.36
CA SER A 177 -6.99 4.00 4.80
C SER A 177 -7.93 2.95 5.37
N GLY A 178 -7.62 2.45 6.54
CA GLY A 178 -8.43 1.41 7.17
C GLY A 178 -7.68 0.67 8.26
N THR A 179 -8.27 -0.42 8.69
CA THR A 179 -7.78 -1.25 9.78
C THR A 179 -7.34 -2.60 9.23
N TYR A 180 -6.17 -3.02 9.62
CA TYR A 180 -5.52 -4.21 9.07
C TYR A 180 -4.91 -5.08 10.15
N VAL A 181 -4.67 -6.34 9.78
CA VAL A 181 -3.89 -7.32 10.55
C VAL A 181 -2.93 -8.01 9.59
N VAL A 182 -1.69 -8.20 10.02
CA VAL A 182 -0.68 -8.95 9.26
C VAL A 182 -0.51 -10.32 9.87
N LYS A 183 -0.49 -11.35 9.03
CA LYS A 183 -0.21 -12.72 9.43
C LYS A 183 1.12 -13.17 8.86
N PHE A 184 1.94 -13.75 9.69
CA PHE A 184 3.19 -14.40 9.29
C PHE A 184 3.01 -15.92 9.38
N THR A 185 3.44 -16.63 8.34
CA THR A 185 3.55 -18.09 8.32
C THR A 185 4.98 -18.46 7.97
N TYR A 186 5.67 -19.03 8.93
CA TYR A 186 7.10 -19.34 8.83
C TYR A 186 7.34 -20.70 8.16
N PRO A 187 8.55 -20.93 7.61
CA PRO A 187 8.96 -22.24 7.10
C PRO A 187 8.85 -23.34 8.16
N GLU A 188 8.81 -24.59 7.70
CA GLU A 188 8.72 -25.74 8.59
C GLU A 188 9.86 -25.79 9.62
N GLY A 189 9.53 -26.06 10.87
CA GLY A 189 10.46 -26.13 12.00
C GLY A 189 10.60 -24.84 12.78
N TYR A 190 10.14 -23.71 12.22
CA TYR A 190 10.14 -22.44 12.94
C TYR A 190 8.88 -22.23 13.76
N LYS A 191 9.00 -21.49 14.85
CA LYS A 191 7.90 -21.06 15.71
C LYS A 191 8.03 -19.59 16.05
N VAL A 192 6.88 -18.92 16.18
CA VAL A 192 6.77 -17.53 16.64
C VAL A 192 7.50 -17.34 17.97
N ILE A 193 8.24 -16.25 18.11
CA ILE A 193 8.87 -15.80 19.35
C ILE A 193 7.93 -14.90 20.15
N GLU A 194 8.37 -14.42 21.31
CA GLU A 194 7.62 -13.45 22.11
C GLU A 194 7.59 -12.10 21.39
N ALA A 195 6.43 -11.45 21.38
CA ALA A 195 6.25 -10.14 20.78
C ALA A 195 6.49 -9.02 21.78
N ASP A 196 6.72 -7.81 21.27
CA ASP A 196 6.83 -6.56 22.03
C ASP A 196 7.92 -6.66 23.15
N VAL A 197 9.06 -7.28 22.85
CA VAL A 197 10.17 -7.43 23.80
C VAL A 197 11.13 -6.28 23.71
N GLY A 198 11.35 -5.57 24.81
CA GLY A 198 12.25 -4.43 24.91
C GLY A 198 11.55 -3.10 24.86
N ASP A 199 12.33 -2.04 24.64
CA ASP A 199 11.83 -0.66 24.62
C ASP A 199 11.91 -0.05 23.21
N ASP A 200 12.36 -0.81 22.21
CA ASP A 200 12.58 -0.35 20.82
C ASP A 200 11.72 -1.17 19.86
N ASP A 201 10.57 -0.61 19.50
CA ASP A 201 9.57 -1.13 18.56
C ASP A 201 10.09 -1.37 17.13
N THR A 202 11.34 -0.96 16.85
CA THR A 202 11.99 -1.21 15.56
C THR A 202 12.81 -2.50 15.52
N LEU A 203 12.90 -3.20 16.65
CA LEU A 203 13.76 -4.37 16.81
C LEU A 203 13.02 -5.60 17.34
N ASP A 204 11.79 -5.49 17.73
CA ASP A 204 11.01 -6.62 18.28
C ASP A 204 10.15 -7.30 17.21
N SER A 205 9.36 -8.25 17.63
CA SER A 205 8.39 -8.95 16.78
C SER A 205 6.99 -8.48 17.14
N ASP A 206 6.21 -8.07 16.13
CA ASP A 206 4.81 -7.66 16.30
C ASP A 206 3.82 -8.84 16.32
N VAL A 207 4.31 -10.06 16.22
CA VAL A 207 3.46 -11.26 16.09
C VAL A 207 3.02 -11.73 17.46
N ALA A 208 1.97 -11.09 18.00
CA ALA A 208 1.48 -11.30 19.36
C ALA A 208 0.44 -12.43 19.51
N TYR A 209 -0.26 -12.79 18.43
CA TYR A 209 -1.42 -13.67 18.52
C TYR A 209 -1.28 -14.93 17.67
N HIS A 210 -1.50 -16.11 18.30
CA HIS A 210 -1.55 -17.38 17.61
C HIS A 210 -2.90 -18.04 17.90
N ILE A 211 -3.70 -18.22 16.87
CA ILE A 211 -5.04 -18.84 16.99
C ILE A 211 -4.96 -20.36 16.81
N GLU A 212 -3.80 -20.94 16.92
CA GLU A 212 -3.66 -22.38 16.72
C GLU A 212 -3.81 -23.17 18.03
N THR A 213 -4.76 -24.08 18.03
CA THR A 213 -4.98 -25.03 19.12
C THR A 213 -3.93 -26.15 19.20
N ASN A 214 -2.94 -26.13 18.28
CA ASN A 214 -1.89 -27.13 18.18
C ASN A 214 -0.50 -26.55 18.48
N GLU A 215 0.38 -27.39 19.03
CA GLU A 215 1.75 -27.11 19.44
C GLU A 215 2.68 -26.52 18.33
N ASN A 216 2.19 -26.41 17.11
CA ASN A 216 2.90 -25.84 15.97
C ASN A 216 2.60 -24.35 15.84
N ARG A 217 3.30 -23.53 16.60
CA ARG A 217 3.26 -22.06 16.45
C ARG A 217 4.00 -21.58 15.18
N MET A 218 3.71 -22.20 14.04
CA MET A 218 4.33 -21.85 12.76
C MET A 218 3.75 -20.58 12.14
N SER A 219 2.64 -20.07 12.65
CA SER A 219 2.03 -18.83 12.20
C SER A 219 1.49 -18.02 13.36
N GLY A 220 1.42 -16.71 13.14
CA GLY A 220 0.83 -15.78 14.10
C GLY A 220 0.39 -14.49 13.42
N TYR A 221 -0.31 -13.68 14.18
CA TYR A 221 -0.89 -12.41 13.72
C TYR A 221 -0.33 -11.25 14.55
N THR A 222 -0.20 -10.09 13.92
CA THR A 222 0.05 -8.83 14.62
C THR A 222 -1.20 -8.38 15.37
N GLY A 223 -1.06 -7.40 16.21
CA GLY A 223 -2.17 -6.57 16.67
C GLY A 223 -2.89 -5.88 15.51
N VAL A 224 -3.95 -5.17 15.83
CA VAL A 224 -4.73 -4.38 14.87
C VAL A 224 -3.97 -3.10 14.52
N ILE A 225 -3.73 -2.87 13.23
CA ILE A 225 -2.98 -1.73 12.68
C ILE A 225 -3.96 -0.76 12.02
N ASN A 226 -4.09 0.43 12.56
CA ASN A 226 -4.88 1.51 11.98
C ASN A 226 -4.03 2.36 11.04
N ILE A 227 -4.40 2.43 9.77
CA ILE A 227 -3.68 3.19 8.76
C ILE A 227 -4.51 4.38 8.28
N PRO A 228 -4.12 5.61 8.63
CA PRO A 228 -4.66 6.82 8.00
C PRO A 228 -4.28 6.92 6.52
N VAL A 229 -4.93 7.84 5.81
CA VAL A 229 -4.56 8.18 4.42
C VAL A 229 -3.11 8.69 4.36
N ASN A 230 -2.37 8.31 3.31
CA ASN A 230 -0.99 8.76 3.08
C ASN A 230 -0.05 8.45 4.25
N THR A 231 -0.17 7.28 4.81
CA THR A 231 0.66 6.83 5.94
C THR A 231 1.43 5.59 5.56
N ARG A 232 2.70 5.54 5.94
CA ARG A 232 3.50 4.33 5.90
C ARG A 232 3.75 3.87 7.33
N VAL A 233 3.43 2.63 7.60
CA VAL A 233 3.76 1.94 8.85
C VAL A 233 4.90 0.98 8.51
N ASP A 234 6.07 1.30 9.00
CA ASP A 234 7.27 0.47 8.88
C ASP A 234 7.48 -0.33 10.17
N ASN A 235 8.39 -1.28 10.13
CA ASN A 235 8.77 -2.12 11.26
C ASN A 235 7.60 -2.96 11.82
N VAL A 236 6.76 -3.46 10.92
CA VAL A 236 5.80 -4.50 11.30
C VAL A 236 6.49 -5.83 11.06
N ASP A 237 7.18 -6.30 12.09
CA ASP A 237 8.18 -7.34 11.96
C ASP A 237 7.71 -8.69 12.48
N GLY A 238 8.24 -9.76 11.92
CA GLY A 238 7.89 -11.12 12.31
C GLY A 238 9.11 -11.93 12.70
N GLY A 239 9.26 -12.19 13.99
CA GLY A 239 10.33 -13.00 14.53
C GLY A 239 9.93 -14.48 14.70
N ALA A 240 10.86 -15.37 14.40
CA ALA A 240 10.69 -16.79 14.62
C ALA A 240 12.00 -17.46 15.04
N ARG A 241 11.87 -18.62 15.67
CA ARG A 241 12.99 -19.41 16.15
C ARG A 241 12.90 -20.84 15.65
N LEU A 242 14.03 -21.38 15.17
CA LEU A 242 14.11 -22.77 14.75
C LEU A 242 14.08 -23.70 15.94
N TYR A 243 13.19 -24.67 15.94
CA TYR A 243 13.09 -25.70 16.99
C TYR A 243 13.56 -27.04 16.44
N SER A 244 14.48 -27.67 17.18
CA SER A 244 14.88 -29.04 16.89
C SER A 244 13.78 -30.00 17.29
N SER A 245 13.36 -30.91 16.39
CA SER A 245 12.57 -32.07 16.72
C SER A 245 13.48 -33.25 17.08
N LEU A 246 13.16 -33.96 18.13
CA LEU A 246 13.78 -35.25 18.47
C LEU A 246 13.04 -36.39 17.81
#